data_ea479d313ffbdf1c47a443b91e8eb67e
#
_entry.id   ea479d313ffbdf1c47a443b91e8eb67e
#
_cell.length_a   1.000
_cell.length_b   1.000
_cell.length_c   1.000
_cell.angle_alpha   90.00
_cell.angle_beta   90.00
_cell.angle_gamma   90.00
#
_symmetry.space_group_name_H-M   'P 1'
#
loop_
_entity.id
_entity.type
_entity.pdbx_description
1 polymer ?
#
loop_
_entity_poly.entity_id
_entity_poly.type
_entity_poly.pdbx_seq_one_letter_code
_entity_poly.pdbx_strand_id
1 'polypeptide(L)'
;MRLRAPVVRVSGTVGAVQVWYASYGSNLARDRFMCYLGGGRPPGVTRTYPGARDPSPPTGDRGLTLPGDMFFAWESPTWGGGIAFYDATAQGETLARAYLVSEQQFADVAAQEMHRLPGEDLDLSTVLSRARHDLGPGRYESLHLVGELEGHPVLTFTAPDPSALQRNSPTQPYLAMIARGLSETHGLSVEAITTYLAGRPGAQPGWDVDALRALVTAALR
;
A
#
# COMPACT_ATOMS: atom_id res chain seq x y z
N MET A 1 5.21 7.50 -13.16
CA MET A 1 5.66 8.89 -12.83
C MET A 1 6.69 8.80 -11.72
N ARG A 2 7.84 9.44 -11.85
CA ARG A 2 8.89 9.43 -10.82
C ARG A 2 8.68 10.56 -9.82
N LEU A 3 8.80 10.25 -8.54
CA LEU A 3 8.67 11.21 -7.45
C LEU A 3 9.88 12.19 -7.42
N ARG A 4 9.63 13.44 -7.00
CA ARG A 4 10.71 14.35 -6.59
C ARG A 4 11.13 14.08 -5.17
N ALA A 5 12.40 14.27 -4.84
CA ALA A 5 12.87 14.22 -3.46
C ALA A 5 12.10 15.23 -2.60
N PRO A 6 11.77 14.89 -1.34
CA PRO A 6 10.98 15.75 -0.47
C PRO A 6 11.73 17.06 -0.17
N VAL A 7 11.09 18.18 -0.50
CA VAL A 7 11.49 19.51 -0.03
C VAL A 7 10.48 19.92 1.03
N VAL A 8 10.88 19.89 2.28
CA VAL A 8 10.02 20.33 3.39
C VAL A 8 9.77 21.83 3.26
N ARG A 9 8.61 22.21 2.71
CA ARG A 9 8.06 23.57 2.78
C ARG A 9 6.74 23.50 3.54
N VAL A 10 6.75 24.02 4.76
CA VAL A 10 5.50 24.28 5.49
C VAL A 10 4.96 25.62 4.98
N SER A 11 4.01 25.58 4.05
CA SER A 11 3.22 26.74 3.63
C SER A 11 1.82 26.59 4.18
N GLY A 12 1.47 27.47 5.12
CA GLY A 12 0.11 27.52 5.67
C GLY A 12 -0.88 28.09 4.68
N THR A 13 -1.87 27.29 4.34
CA THR A 13 -3.20 27.74 3.93
C THR A 13 -4.24 26.83 4.57
N VAL A 14 -5.29 27.41 5.16
CA VAL A 14 -6.36 26.71 5.89
C VAL A 14 -7.30 26.07 4.86
N GLY A 15 -6.82 24.99 4.24
CA GLY A 15 -7.63 23.98 3.55
C GLY A 15 -7.32 22.66 4.26
N ALA A 16 -8.23 21.70 4.28
CA ALA A 16 -7.96 20.37 4.82
C ALA A 16 -6.66 19.86 4.16
N VAL A 17 -5.64 19.61 4.97
CA VAL A 17 -4.35 19.14 4.46
C VAL A 17 -4.58 17.79 3.80
N GLN A 18 -4.15 17.65 2.55
CA GLN A 18 -4.25 16.42 1.79
C GLN A 18 -2.90 15.74 1.67
N VAL A 19 -2.93 14.42 1.63
CA VAL A 19 -1.74 13.58 1.45
C VAL A 19 -2.01 12.55 0.37
N TRP A 20 -0.99 12.18 -0.39
CA TRP A 20 -1.04 11.01 -1.24
C TRP A 20 -0.70 9.76 -0.42
N TYR A 21 -1.68 8.89 -0.23
CA TYR A 21 -1.44 7.55 0.31
C TYR A 21 -0.95 6.63 -0.81
N ALA A 22 0.29 6.18 -0.76
CA ALA A 22 0.86 5.24 -1.71
C ALA A 22 0.72 3.79 -1.21
N SER A 23 -0.15 3.03 -1.86
CA SER A 23 -0.33 1.59 -1.62
C SER A 23 0.49 0.78 -2.61
N TYR A 24 1.18 -0.25 -2.11
CA TYR A 24 1.98 -1.21 -2.87
C TYR A 24 1.49 -2.67 -2.70
N GLY A 25 0.47 -2.88 -1.87
CA GLY A 25 -0.14 -4.19 -1.59
C GLY A 25 -1.55 -4.33 -2.20
N SER A 26 -2.45 -5.00 -1.48
CA SER A 26 -3.81 -5.28 -1.99
C SER A 26 -4.65 -4.03 -2.28
N ASN A 27 -4.35 -2.90 -1.64
CA ASN A 27 -5.02 -1.62 -1.92
C ASN A 27 -4.59 -0.97 -3.26
N LEU A 28 -3.70 -1.60 -4.04
CA LEU A 28 -3.54 -1.31 -5.46
C LEU A 28 -4.86 -1.47 -6.23
N ALA A 29 -5.66 -2.48 -5.88
CA ALA A 29 -7.01 -2.62 -6.42
C ALA A 29 -7.95 -1.58 -5.78
N ARG A 30 -8.59 -0.77 -6.64
CA ARG A 30 -9.42 0.35 -6.19
C ARG A 30 -10.63 -0.11 -5.36
N ASP A 31 -11.31 -1.15 -5.77
CA ASP A 31 -12.47 -1.71 -5.07
C ASP A 31 -12.12 -2.14 -3.63
N ARG A 32 -10.92 -2.69 -3.47
CA ARG A 32 -10.35 -3.03 -2.16
C ARG A 32 -10.13 -1.80 -1.30
N PHE A 33 -9.45 -0.78 -1.84
CA PHE A 33 -9.18 0.47 -1.12
C PHE A 33 -10.48 1.19 -0.72
N MET A 34 -11.50 1.20 -1.58
CA MET A 34 -12.78 1.83 -1.27
C MET A 34 -13.48 1.21 -0.06
N CYS A 35 -13.20 -0.05 0.30
CA CYS A 35 -13.72 -0.63 1.54
C CYS A 35 -13.08 -0.02 2.80
N TYR A 36 -11.88 0.53 2.73
CA TYR A 36 -11.27 1.27 3.85
C TYR A 36 -11.92 2.63 4.08
N LEU A 37 -12.44 3.27 3.03
CA LEU A 37 -13.14 4.54 3.14
C LEU A 37 -14.64 4.34 3.40
N GLY A 38 -15.33 3.64 2.53
CA GLY A 38 -16.79 3.49 2.59
C GLY A 38 -17.27 2.34 3.49
N GLY A 39 -16.36 1.55 4.05
CA GLY A 39 -16.71 0.32 4.76
C GLY A 39 -17.10 -0.81 3.81
N GLY A 40 -17.43 -1.96 4.38
CA GLY A 40 -17.89 -3.12 3.63
C GLY A 40 -16.88 -4.25 3.54
N ARG A 41 -17.15 -5.19 2.62
CA ARG A 41 -16.37 -6.42 2.45
C ARG A 41 -15.81 -6.50 1.03
N PRO A 42 -14.50 -6.51 0.86
CA PRO A 42 -13.90 -6.72 -0.46
C PRO A 42 -14.21 -8.11 -1.02
N PRO A 43 -14.29 -8.27 -2.34
CA PRO A 43 -14.43 -9.58 -2.97
C PRO A 43 -13.34 -10.57 -2.53
N GLY A 44 -13.72 -11.81 -2.20
CA GLY A 44 -12.79 -12.87 -1.80
C GLY A 44 -12.22 -12.75 -0.39
N VAL A 45 -12.67 -11.78 0.42
CA VAL A 45 -12.21 -11.56 1.80
C VAL A 45 -13.37 -11.79 2.77
N THR A 46 -13.08 -12.43 3.90
CA THR A 46 -14.10 -12.69 4.96
C THR A 46 -14.27 -11.49 5.90
N ARG A 47 -13.24 -10.64 6.03
CA ARG A 47 -13.23 -9.47 6.91
C ARG A 47 -14.12 -8.35 6.36
N THR A 48 -14.96 -7.78 7.24
CA THR A 48 -15.69 -6.52 6.97
C THR A 48 -14.90 -5.36 7.56
N TYR A 49 -14.77 -4.28 6.80
CA TYR A 49 -14.08 -3.04 7.19
C TYR A 49 -15.10 -2.04 7.72
N PRO A 50 -14.78 -1.30 8.80
CA PRO A 50 -15.71 -0.31 9.37
C PRO A 50 -15.89 0.92 8.46
N GLY A 51 -14.92 1.22 7.60
CA GLY A 51 -14.85 2.46 6.85
C GLY A 51 -14.10 3.56 7.60
N ALA A 52 -13.88 4.69 6.95
CA ALA A 52 -13.31 5.90 7.54
C ALA A 52 -14.43 6.81 8.06
N ARG A 53 -14.10 7.77 8.91
CA ARG A 53 -15.02 8.83 9.38
C ARG A 53 -15.56 9.66 8.20
N ASP A 54 -14.72 9.93 7.21
CA ASP A 54 -15.13 10.48 5.92
C ASP A 54 -15.11 9.37 4.87
N PRO A 55 -16.27 8.86 4.43
CA PRO A 55 -16.37 7.81 3.43
C PRO A 55 -16.23 8.29 1.98
N SER A 56 -15.97 9.58 1.76
CA SER A 56 -15.85 10.17 0.43
C SER A 56 -14.74 9.48 -0.37
N PRO A 57 -14.89 9.33 -1.69
CA PRO A 57 -13.83 8.79 -2.52
C PRO A 57 -12.61 9.72 -2.53
N PRO A 58 -11.39 9.17 -2.79
CA PRO A 58 -10.20 9.99 -2.94
C PRO A 58 -10.36 10.99 -4.08
N THR A 59 -9.81 12.19 -3.90
CA THR A 59 -9.89 13.29 -4.88
C THR A 59 -8.87 13.14 -6.02
N GLY A 60 -7.91 12.25 -5.88
CA GLY A 60 -6.90 11.93 -6.90
C GLY A 60 -6.52 10.45 -6.87
N ASP A 61 -6.02 9.95 -8.02
CA ASP A 61 -5.63 8.55 -8.22
C ASP A 61 -4.52 8.50 -9.28
N ARG A 62 -3.34 7.99 -8.92
CA ARG A 62 -2.14 8.00 -9.77
C ARG A 62 -1.31 6.73 -9.61
N GLY A 63 -0.76 6.22 -10.70
CA GLY A 63 0.31 5.23 -10.67
C GLY A 63 1.65 5.86 -10.33
N LEU A 64 2.37 5.29 -9.37
CA LEU A 64 3.70 5.73 -8.94
C LEU A 64 4.69 4.58 -8.98
N THR A 65 5.98 4.94 -9.10
CA THR A 65 7.10 4.06 -8.83
C THR A 65 7.86 4.63 -7.64
N LEU A 66 7.95 3.85 -6.57
CA LEU A 66 8.69 4.18 -5.34
C LEU A 66 10.10 3.60 -5.44
N PRO A 67 11.15 4.29 -4.94
CA PRO A 67 12.45 3.68 -4.70
C PRO A 67 12.33 2.65 -3.58
N GLY A 68 13.16 1.60 -3.59
CA GLY A 68 13.07 0.51 -2.61
C GLY A 68 12.31 -0.70 -3.14
N ASP A 69 12.22 -1.76 -2.34
CA ASP A 69 11.65 -3.02 -2.79
C ASP A 69 10.47 -3.48 -1.94
N MET A 70 9.47 -4.03 -2.61
CA MET A 70 8.33 -4.68 -1.98
C MET A 70 8.60 -6.17 -1.88
N PHE A 71 8.26 -6.76 -0.74
CA PHE A 71 8.43 -8.18 -0.49
C PHE A 71 7.23 -8.78 0.26
N PHE A 72 7.11 -10.11 0.21
CA PHE A 72 6.07 -10.82 0.94
C PHE A 72 6.65 -11.47 2.21
N ALA A 73 5.96 -11.27 3.33
CA ALA A 73 6.39 -11.79 4.63
C ALA A 73 5.19 -11.98 5.57
N TRP A 74 5.48 -12.50 6.75
CA TRP A 74 4.52 -12.73 7.81
C TRP A 74 3.38 -13.66 7.37
N GLU A 75 2.42 -13.94 8.24
CA GLU A 75 1.24 -14.72 7.90
C GLU A 75 -0.02 -13.95 8.31
N SER A 76 -0.82 -13.59 7.31
CA SER A 76 -2.02 -12.80 7.51
C SER A 76 -3.21 -13.69 7.92
N PRO A 77 -3.87 -13.43 9.05
CA PRO A 77 -5.10 -14.12 9.40
C PRO A 77 -6.23 -13.91 8.37
N THR A 78 -6.17 -12.79 7.64
CA THR A 78 -7.18 -12.46 6.61
C THR A 78 -6.94 -13.21 5.32
N TRP A 79 -5.66 -13.40 4.92
CA TRP A 79 -5.28 -13.95 3.63
C TRP A 79 -4.73 -15.38 3.72
N GLY A 80 -4.31 -15.84 4.90
CA GLY A 80 -3.77 -17.18 5.14
C GLY A 80 -2.36 -17.40 4.59
N GLY A 81 -1.59 -16.31 4.38
CA GLY A 81 -0.23 -16.36 3.83
C GLY A 81 0.46 -15.01 3.91
N GLY A 82 1.61 -14.87 3.24
CA GLY A 82 2.40 -13.65 3.22
C GLY A 82 1.62 -12.46 2.66
N ILE A 83 1.90 -11.27 3.22
CA ILE A 83 1.38 -10.00 2.71
C ILE A 83 2.53 -9.07 2.34
N ALA A 84 2.23 -8.02 1.57
CA ALA A 84 3.23 -7.07 1.09
C ALA A 84 3.74 -6.18 2.22
N PHE A 85 5.07 -6.04 2.29
CA PHE A 85 5.79 -5.05 3.06
C PHE A 85 6.72 -4.28 2.14
N TYR A 86 7.18 -3.12 2.57
CA TYR A 86 8.05 -2.24 1.81
C TYR A 86 9.32 -1.95 2.60
N ASP A 87 10.46 -2.03 1.91
CA ASP A 87 11.77 -1.64 2.43
C ASP A 87 12.33 -0.48 1.58
N ALA A 88 12.28 0.71 2.13
CA ALA A 88 12.78 1.93 1.47
C ALA A 88 14.31 1.92 1.28
N THR A 89 15.03 1.05 2.00
CA THR A 89 16.50 0.96 1.95
C THR A 89 17.00 -0.09 0.97
N ALA A 90 16.13 -0.99 0.53
CA ALA A 90 16.48 -2.01 -0.45
C ALA A 90 16.71 -1.42 -1.84
N GLN A 91 17.56 -2.11 -2.63
CA GLN A 91 17.76 -1.74 -4.03
C GLN A 91 16.56 -2.25 -4.86
N GLY A 92 15.97 -1.39 -5.66
CA GLY A 92 14.85 -1.77 -6.52
C GLY A 92 13.84 -0.67 -6.75
N GLU A 93 12.74 -1.06 -7.36
CA GLU A 93 11.58 -0.20 -7.61
C GLU A 93 10.30 -0.94 -7.23
N THR A 94 9.42 -0.23 -6.54
CA THR A 94 8.11 -0.74 -6.12
C THR A 94 7.00 0.01 -6.84
N LEU A 95 6.17 -0.72 -7.57
CA LEU A 95 4.98 -0.15 -8.21
C LEU A 95 3.90 0.09 -7.15
N ALA A 96 3.34 1.29 -7.16
CA ALA A 96 2.35 1.72 -6.20
C ALA A 96 1.19 2.47 -6.87
N ARG A 97 0.06 2.48 -6.20
CA ARG A 97 -1.07 3.36 -6.50
C ARG A 97 -1.21 4.39 -5.41
N ALA A 98 -1.21 5.66 -5.78
CA ALA A 98 -1.40 6.76 -4.84
C ALA A 98 -2.83 7.29 -4.92
N TYR A 99 -3.43 7.47 -3.77
CA TYR A 99 -4.76 8.06 -3.59
C TYR A 99 -4.62 9.39 -2.85
N LEU A 100 -5.14 10.48 -3.42
CA LEU A 100 -5.18 11.77 -2.75
C LEU A 100 -6.34 11.80 -1.78
N VAL A 101 -6.02 11.81 -0.50
CA VAL A 101 -6.98 11.73 0.60
C VAL A 101 -6.72 12.84 1.63
N SER A 102 -7.70 13.13 2.49
CA SER A 102 -7.46 14.01 3.63
C SER A 102 -6.54 13.33 4.67
N GLU A 103 -5.87 14.12 5.53
CA GLU A 103 -5.11 13.57 6.66
C GLU A 103 -5.99 12.69 7.56
N GLN A 104 -7.25 13.06 7.76
CA GLN A 104 -8.20 12.27 8.54
C GLN A 104 -8.48 10.90 7.88
N GLN A 105 -8.71 10.87 6.57
CA GLN A 105 -8.89 9.61 5.84
C GLN A 105 -7.62 8.76 5.89
N PHE A 106 -6.44 9.37 5.75
CA PHE A 106 -5.15 8.66 5.87
C PHE A 106 -4.98 8.05 7.27
N ALA A 107 -5.30 8.80 8.33
CA ALA A 107 -5.25 8.30 9.71
C ALA A 107 -6.19 7.09 9.91
N ASP A 108 -7.42 7.17 9.39
CA ASP A 108 -8.40 6.10 9.49
C ASP A 108 -8.02 4.85 8.69
N VAL A 109 -7.39 5.02 7.52
CA VAL A 109 -6.82 3.92 6.72
C VAL A 109 -5.66 3.27 7.46
N ALA A 110 -4.71 4.06 7.99
CA ALA A 110 -3.59 3.56 8.75
C ALA A 110 -4.04 2.79 10.00
N ALA A 111 -5.02 3.32 10.75
CA ALA A 111 -5.60 2.63 11.91
C ALA A 111 -6.15 1.24 11.53
N GLN A 112 -6.91 1.14 10.43
CA GLN A 112 -7.48 -0.13 9.97
C GLN A 112 -6.41 -1.14 9.54
N GLU A 113 -5.31 -0.69 8.90
CA GLU A 113 -4.16 -1.54 8.54
C GLU A 113 -3.38 -2.00 9.79
N MET A 114 -3.30 -1.16 10.82
CA MET A 114 -2.76 -1.49 12.13
C MET A 114 -3.73 -2.30 13.02
N HIS A 115 -4.87 -2.75 12.46
CA HIS A 115 -5.93 -3.48 13.17
C HIS A 115 -6.56 -2.71 14.33
N ARG A 116 -6.58 -1.39 14.25
CA ARG A 116 -7.28 -0.49 15.19
C ARG A 116 -8.59 -0.02 14.56
N LEU A 117 -9.47 0.53 15.39
CA LEU A 117 -10.67 1.20 14.89
C LEU A 117 -10.31 2.61 14.41
N PRO A 118 -10.93 3.09 13.32
CA PRO A 118 -10.88 4.51 12.94
C PRO A 118 -11.47 5.39 14.04
N GLY A 119 -11.06 6.65 14.11
CA GLY A 119 -11.67 7.61 15.04
C GLY A 119 -10.68 8.62 15.62
N GLU A 120 -9.38 8.34 15.58
CA GLU A 120 -8.34 9.23 16.10
C GLU A 120 -7.54 9.85 14.95
N ASP A 121 -7.19 11.12 15.09
CA ASP A 121 -6.29 11.79 14.17
C ASP A 121 -4.84 11.35 14.42
N LEU A 122 -4.05 11.36 13.37
CA LEU A 122 -2.65 10.98 13.40
C LEU A 122 -1.79 12.23 13.21
N ASP A 123 -0.91 12.51 14.17
CA ASP A 123 0.07 13.59 14.00
C ASP A 123 1.13 13.21 12.95
N LEU A 124 1.06 13.86 11.81
CA LEU A 124 1.99 13.65 10.70
C LEU A 124 3.25 14.53 10.78
N SER A 125 3.37 15.45 11.75
CA SER A 125 4.48 16.41 11.86
C SER A 125 5.85 15.72 11.90
N THR A 126 5.96 14.60 12.61
CA THR A 126 7.20 13.84 12.72
C THR A 126 7.60 13.19 11.39
N VAL A 127 6.70 12.50 10.71
CA VAL A 127 7.01 11.86 9.42
C VAL A 127 7.30 12.91 8.35
N LEU A 128 6.59 14.03 8.35
CA LEU A 128 6.82 15.13 7.39
C LEU A 128 8.16 15.82 7.61
N SER A 129 8.64 15.93 8.87
CA SER A 129 9.92 16.58 9.18
C SER A 129 11.13 15.65 9.11
N ARG A 130 10.96 14.35 9.44
CA ARG A 130 12.05 13.37 9.55
C ARG A 130 12.03 12.30 8.48
N ALA A 131 11.08 12.35 7.55
CA ALA A 131 10.81 11.36 6.51
C ALA A 131 10.39 9.96 7.03
N ARG A 132 10.46 9.71 8.33
CA ARG A 132 10.04 8.46 8.99
C ARG A 132 9.51 8.73 10.39
N HIS A 133 8.47 7.97 10.77
CA HIS A 133 7.93 7.96 12.13
C HIS A 133 7.43 6.56 12.49
N ASP A 134 8.05 5.95 13.51
CA ASP A 134 7.63 4.66 14.06
C ASP A 134 6.64 4.89 15.21
N LEU A 135 5.42 4.39 15.06
CA LEU A 135 4.30 4.54 15.99
C LEU A 135 4.30 3.47 17.10
N GLY A 136 5.29 2.59 17.10
CA GLY A 136 5.44 1.48 18.05
C GLY A 136 5.68 0.15 17.35
N PRO A 137 5.63 -0.96 18.10
CA PRO A 137 5.77 -2.30 17.52
C PRO A 137 4.51 -2.68 16.73
N GLY A 138 4.70 -3.38 15.62
CA GLY A 138 3.59 -3.88 14.82
C GLY A 138 3.99 -4.14 13.37
N ARG A 139 2.98 -4.25 12.48
CA ARG A 139 3.18 -4.65 11.09
C ARG A 139 3.26 -3.49 10.13
N TYR A 140 2.54 -2.41 10.42
CA TYR A 140 2.43 -1.23 9.55
C TYR A 140 2.60 0.07 10.35
N GLU A 141 3.23 -0.02 11.52
CA GLU A 141 3.42 1.09 12.45
C GLU A 141 4.61 1.99 12.09
N SER A 142 5.24 1.83 10.94
CA SER A 142 6.25 2.77 10.43
C SER A 142 5.71 3.57 9.26
N LEU A 143 5.54 4.87 9.46
CA LEU A 143 5.17 5.83 8.42
C LEU A 143 6.41 6.30 7.68
N HIS A 144 6.32 6.42 6.36
CA HIS A 144 7.40 6.90 5.49
C HIS A 144 6.90 8.00 4.56
N LEU A 145 7.64 9.13 4.53
CA LEU A 145 7.52 10.13 3.47
C LEU A 145 8.41 9.69 2.30
N VAL A 146 7.79 9.27 1.21
CA VAL A 146 8.50 8.71 0.04
C VAL A 146 8.66 9.71 -1.10
N GLY A 147 8.15 10.92 -0.96
CA GLY A 147 8.31 12.00 -1.94
C GLY A 147 7.19 13.04 -1.87
N GLU A 148 7.09 13.82 -2.95
CA GLU A 148 6.04 14.82 -3.16
C GLU A 148 5.44 14.64 -4.55
N LEU A 149 4.13 14.82 -4.66
CA LEU A 149 3.39 14.75 -5.89
C LEU A 149 2.32 15.85 -5.91
N GLU A 150 2.31 16.69 -6.97
CA GLU A 150 1.33 17.76 -7.16
C GLU A 150 1.20 18.71 -5.95
N GLY A 151 2.34 18.94 -5.23
CA GLY A 151 2.39 19.83 -4.06
C GLY A 151 1.91 19.19 -2.74
N HIS A 152 1.60 17.91 -2.72
CA HIS A 152 1.20 17.16 -1.53
C HIS A 152 2.23 16.07 -1.18
N PRO A 153 2.47 15.80 0.13
CA PRO A 153 3.37 14.73 0.54
C PRO A 153 2.83 13.36 0.14
N VAL A 154 3.73 12.47 -0.28
CA VAL A 154 3.41 11.06 -0.56
C VAL A 154 3.84 10.22 0.62
N LEU A 155 2.87 9.64 1.30
CA LEU A 155 3.07 8.81 2.49
C LEU A 155 2.74 7.35 2.22
N THR A 156 3.50 6.47 2.83
CA THR A 156 3.17 5.05 2.93
C THR A 156 3.48 4.55 4.33
N PHE A 157 3.11 3.31 4.62
CA PHE A 157 3.45 2.66 5.89
C PHE A 157 3.90 1.22 5.65
N THR A 158 4.78 0.74 6.51
CA THR A 158 5.34 -0.61 6.50
C THR A 158 5.71 -1.04 7.92
N ALA A 159 6.38 -2.18 8.07
CA ALA A 159 6.88 -2.61 9.37
C ALA A 159 8.02 -1.70 9.86
N PRO A 160 8.13 -1.49 11.18
CA PRO A 160 9.24 -0.74 11.76
C PRO A 160 10.61 -1.37 11.47
N ASP A 161 10.68 -2.69 11.40
CA ASP A 161 11.88 -3.44 10.99
C ASP A 161 11.54 -4.46 9.90
N PRO A 162 11.61 -4.06 8.61
CA PRO A 162 11.37 -4.97 7.50
C PRO A 162 12.35 -6.15 7.42
N SER A 163 13.56 -6.00 7.97
CA SER A 163 14.59 -7.03 7.94
C SER A 163 14.32 -8.20 8.90
N ALA A 164 13.61 -7.93 10.00
CA ALA A 164 13.23 -8.94 11.00
C ALA A 164 12.07 -9.83 10.52
N LEU A 165 11.37 -9.46 9.44
CA LEU A 165 10.22 -10.21 8.96
C LEU A 165 10.63 -11.46 8.18
N GLN A 166 10.15 -12.61 8.64
CA GLN A 166 10.34 -13.87 7.91
C GLN A 166 9.54 -13.83 6.59
N ARG A 167 10.24 -14.08 5.47
CA ARG A 167 9.61 -14.18 4.14
C ARG A 167 8.61 -15.32 4.12
N ASN A 168 7.45 -15.08 3.52
CA ASN A 168 6.36 -16.05 3.41
C ASN A 168 5.61 -15.84 2.11
N SER A 169 5.23 -16.93 1.45
CA SER A 169 4.54 -16.87 0.18
C SER A 169 3.11 -16.35 0.32
N PRO A 170 2.69 -15.42 -0.55
CA PRO A 170 1.33 -14.93 -0.56
C PRO A 170 0.36 -15.98 -1.13
N THR A 171 -0.92 -15.87 -0.75
CA THR A 171 -1.96 -16.74 -1.29
C THR A 171 -2.49 -16.25 -2.64
N GLN A 172 -3.15 -17.15 -3.37
CA GLN A 172 -3.76 -16.84 -4.67
C GLN A 172 -4.72 -15.64 -4.62
N PRO A 173 -5.68 -15.54 -3.67
CA PRO A 173 -6.59 -14.39 -3.61
C PRO A 173 -5.85 -13.06 -3.38
N TYR A 174 -4.79 -13.07 -2.57
CA TYR A 174 -3.99 -11.88 -2.31
C TYR A 174 -3.22 -11.40 -3.55
N LEU A 175 -2.56 -12.33 -4.25
CA LEU A 175 -1.85 -12.02 -5.51
C LEU A 175 -2.81 -11.57 -6.62
N ALA A 176 -3.98 -12.18 -6.74
CA ALA A 176 -5.00 -11.78 -7.71
C ALA A 176 -5.45 -10.33 -7.47
N MET A 177 -5.58 -9.91 -6.21
CA MET A 177 -5.90 -8.53 -5.86
C MET A 177 -4.80 -7.56 -6.30
N ILE A 178 -3.53 -7.89 -6.02
CA ILE A 178 -2.38 -7.07 -6.46
C ILE A 178 -2.31 -7.03 -7.99
N ALA A 179 -2.48 -8.16 -8.67
CA ALA A 179 -2.42 -8.24 -10.13
C ALA A 179 -3.47 -7.35 -10.80
N ARG A 180 -4.71 -7.37 -10.33
CA ARG A 180 -5.77 -6.46 -10.80
C ARG A 180 -5.38 -5.01 -10.59
N GLY A 181 -4.92 -4.67 -9.38
CA GLY A 181 -4.49 -3.31 -9.07
C GLY A 181 -3.33 -2.81 -9.95
N LEU A 182 -2.36 -3.66 -10.25
CA LEU A 182 -1.26 -3.34 -11.19
C LEU A 182 -1.76 -3.12 -12.61
N SER A 183 -2.69 -3.93 -13.08
CA SER A 183 -3.32 -3.74 -14.40
C SER A 183 -4.13 -2.45 -14.44
N GLU A 184 -4.99 -2.20 -13.44
CA GLU A 184 -5.82 -1.00 -13.35
C GLU A 184 -4.98 0.29 -13.32
N THR A 185 -3.89 0.28 -12.55
CA THR A 185 -3.12 1.50 -12.24
C THR A 185 -2.03 1.79 -13.25
N HIS A 186 -1.36 0.75 -13.74
CA HIS A 186 -0.19 0.88 -14.61
C HIS A 186 -0.42 0.36 -16.02
N GLY A 187 -1.57 -0.25 -16.31
CA GLY A 187 -1.89 -0.81 -17.62
C GLY A 187 -0.96 -1.97 -18.02
N LEU A 188 -0.41 -2.69 -17.02
CA LEU A 188 0.56 -3.74 -17.29
C LEU A 188 -0.09 -4.98 -17.91
N SER A 189 0.63 -5.62 -18.82
CA SER A 189 0.24 -6.91 -19.41
C SER A 189 0.39 -8.06 -18.40
N VAL A 190 -0.21 -9.20 -18.71
CA VAL A 190 -0.06 -10.45 -17.93
C VAL A 190 1.42 -10.78 -17.71
N GLU A 191 2.24 -10.68 -18.77
CA GLU A 191 3.68 -10.99 -18.72
C GLU A 191 4.44 -10.04 -17.80
N ALA A 192 4.15 -8.73 -17.90
CA ALA A 192 4.80 -7.72 -17.09
C ALA A 192 4.45 -7.88 -15.61
N ILE A 193 3.17 -8.15 -15.28
CA ILE A 193 2.72 -8.40 -13.91
C ILE A 193 3.35 -9.70 -13.37
N THR A 194 3.37 -10.77 -14.19
CA THR A 194 3.99 -12.04 -13.81
C THR A 194 5.46 -11.84 -13.46
N THR A 195 6.21 -11.17 -14.33
CA THR A 195 7.64 -10.87 -14.11
C THR A 195 7.85 -10.03 -12.84
N TYR A 196 7.03 -9.00 -12.64
CA TYR A 196 7.09 -8.15 -11.45
C TYR A 196 6.86 -8.97 -10.17
N LEU A 197 5.81 -9.78 -10.11
CA LEU A 197 5.47 -10.58 -8.92
C LEU A 197 6.49 -11.69 -8.67
N ALA A 198 6.96 -12.38 -9.71
CA ALA A 198 7.99 -13.43 -9.59
C ALA A 198 9.31 -12.91 -9.03
N GLY A 199 9.64 -11.64 -9.31
CA GLY A 199 10.83 -10.97 -8.80
C GLY A 199 10.73 -10.51 -7.35
N ARG A 200 9.58 -10.58 -6.71
CA ARG A 200 9.41 -10.10 -5.33
C ARG A 200 9.89 -11.12 -4.31
N PRO A 201 10.79 -10.71 -3.37
CA PRO A 201 11.22 -11.60 -2.30
C PRO A 201 10.02 -12.15 -1.52
N GLY A 202 10.02 -13.45 -1.23
CA GLY A 202 8.92 -14.15 -0.56
C GLY A 202 7.84 -14.71 -1.50
N ALA A 203 7.82 -14.38 -2.80
CA ALA A 203 6.94 -15.05 -3.74
C ALA A 203 7.32 -16.55 -3.89
N GLN A 204 8.62 -16.82 -4.02
CA GLN A 204 9.13 -18.18 -4.03
C GLN A 204 9.44 -18.68 -2.59
N PRO A 205 9.38 -20.01 -2.34
CA PRO A 205 9.14 -21.08 -3.32
C PRO A 205 7.65 -21.37 -3.62
N GLY A 206 6.70 -20.68 -3.03
CA GLY A 206 5.27 -21.00 -3.16
C GLY A 206 4.73 -20.78 -4.57
N TRP A 207 5.38 -19.95 -5.41
CA TRP A 207 4.96 -19.61 -6.75
C TRP A 207 6.09 -19.72 -7.77
N ASP A 208 5.94 -20.60 -8.74
CA ASP A 208 6.75 -20.57 -9.95
C ASP A 208 6.13 -19.60 -10.99
N VAL A 209 6.87 -19.33 -12.06
CA VAL A 209 6.48 -18.35 -13.09
C VAL A 209 5.21 -18.78 -13.84
N ASP A 210 5.01 -20.07 -14.08
CA ASP A 210 3.87 -20.57 -14.86
C ASP A 210 2.59 -20.52 -14.01
N ALA A 211 2.67 -20.90 -12.74
CA ALA A 211 1.58 -20.75 -11.78
C ALA A 211 1.18 -19.28 -11.60
N LEU A 212 2.15 -18.36 -11.48
CA LEU A 212 1.89 -16.92 -11.43
C LEU A 212 1.22 -16.43 -12.72
N ARG A 213 1.69 -16.84 -13.89
CA ARG A 213 1.08 -16.46 -15.18
C ARG A 213 -0.37 -16.92 -15.28
N ALA A 214 -0.64 -18.15 -14.87
CA ALA A 214 -2.00 -18.70 -14.86
C ALA A 214 -2.92 -17.91 -13.92
N LEU A 215 -2.43 -17.59 -12.70
CA LEU A 215 -3.13 -16.77 -11.71
C LEU A 215 -3.44 -15.37 -12.29
N VAL A 216 -2.42 -14.67 -12.81
CA VAL A 216 -2.58 -13.31 -13.35
C VAL A 216 -3.56 -13.31 -14.52
N THR A 217 -3.45 -14.29 -15.41
CA THR A 217 -4.39 -14.44 -16.53
C THR A 217 -5.84 -14.61 -16.04
N ALA A 218 -6.05 -15.41 -15.00
CA ALA A 218 -7.37 -15.61 -14.41
C ALA A 218 -7.89 -14.36 -13.69
N ALA A 219 -7.02 -13.61 -13.03
CA ALA A 219 -7.39 -12.42 -12.27
C ALA A 219 -7.79 -11.21 -13.14
N LEU A 220 -7.35 -11.18 -14.41
CA LEU A 220 -7.61 -10.09 -15.37
C LEU A 220 -8.76 -10.37 -16.37
N ARG A 221 -9.42 -11.51 -16.26
CA ARG A 221 -10.65 -11.86 -17.03
C ARG A 221 -11.88 -11.28 -16.36
#